data_4c71b953d16b19600ee8b91ec5584d38
#
_entry.id   4c71b953d16b19600ee8b91ec5584d38
#
_cell.length_a   1.000
_cell.length_b   1.000
_cell.length_c   1.000
_cell.angle_alpha   90.00
_cell.angle_beta   90.00
_cell.angle_gamma   90.00
#
_symmetry.space_group_name_H-M   'P 1'
#
loop_
_entity.id
_entity.type
_entity.pdbx_description
1 polymer ?
#
loop_
_entity_poly.entity_id
_entity_poly.type
_entity_poly.pdbx_seq_one_letter_code
_entity_poly.pdbx_strand_id
1 'polypeptide(L)'
;MPLEAMTICRPSHIRAICLAVVVVTGSFVHAVGQPSSPAPGAAASHVFSVRDYGAAGDGSTLDTTAINQAIQACAKIGGGQVLFPPGHYVSGTVHLRSRVTLFLDAGATLIGTTNLALYQQPTPPDFMPEARWGKWHRALILSENVEDVAITGQGVIDGHKVFDATGEERMRGPHTIVLVNCRRFTLREVCIRDSANYAIFFQVSDQVDIRNVKITGGWDGVHFRGAPGHDCHDVNIIGCQFYTGDDSIAGRYWDNVVISDCIVNSSCNGIRLIGPARRLIVNNCLFYGPGLQPHRTSGAARRTNMLSGIILQPGAWDRTEGPLDDVLISSVTMRNVASPLTLWIKPGNTVGRVTVNGLNATGVYRSAASVESWADAPVTNVVFRNVSMEFDGGGQAEQARPPVKGPGVDSRSLPAWGFYARNVEQITFEDVRLSCTKEDFRPVLMADNVKRLDLDSFRFTRVPGVAEPLLLTNVGMVNLRDADVPRTDAR
;
A
#
# COMPACT_ATOMS: atom_id res chain seq x y z
N MET A 1 7.02 62.67 -10.31
CA MET A 1 8.04 63.28 -11.21
C MET A 1 9.38 62.70 -10.89
N PRO A 2 10.21 62.29 -11.88
CA PRO A 2 9.97 61.59 -13.16
C PRO A 2 10.55 60.15 -13.10
N LEU A 3 10.09 59.15 -13.78
CA LEU A 3 10.29 58.65 -15.16
C LEU A 3 11.69 58.81 -15.77
N GLU A 4 12.37 57.72 -16.01
CA GLU A 4 13.28 57.41 -17.13
C GLU A 4 13.40 55.90 -17.18
N ALA A 5 12.91 55.15 -18.11
CA ALA A 5 13.00 55.08 -19.57
C ALA A 5 14.25 54.31 -20.07
N MET A 6 13.95 53.13 -20.63
CA MET A 6 14.58 52.45 -21.81
C MET A 6 16.02 51.98 -21.77
N THR A 7 16.19 50.70 -22.07
CA THR A 7 16.88 50.34 -23.32
C THR A 7 16.53 48.91 -23.79
N ILE A 8 16.00 48.86 -25.00
CA ILE A 8 15.65 47.69 -25.80
C ILE A 8 16.94 47.19 -26.51
N CYS A 9 17.14 45.91 -26.53
CA CYS A 9 18.05 45.29 -27.51
C CYS A 9 17.35 44.09 -28.18
N ARG A 10 17.12 44.19 -29.45
CA ARG A 10 16.60 43.21 -30.42
C ARG A 10 17.76 42.62 -31.25
N PRO A 11 17.50 41.73 -32.21
CA PRO A 11 17.54 40.25 -32.10
C PRO A 11 18.48 39.69 -33.22
N SER A 12 18.75 38.39 -33.22
CA SER A 12 19.32 37.77 -34.42
C SER A 12 18.93 36.30 -34.58
N HIS A 13 18.35 36.10 -35.78
CA HIS A 13 18.39 34.93 -36.67
C HIS A 13 17.51 33.70 -36.36
N ILE A 14 16.28 33.79 -36.91
CA ILE A 14 15.47 32.64 -37.30
C ILE A 14 15.91 32.25 -38.71
N ARG A 15 16.40 31.03 -38.88
CA ARG A 15 16.58 30.40 -40.23
C ARG A 15 15.28 29.69 -40.58
N ALA A 16 14.64 30.18 -41.63
CA ALA A 16 13.53 29.54 -42.31
C ALA A 16 14.00 28.32 -43.11
N ILE A 17 13.39 27.18 -42.90
CA ILE A 17 13.53 25.98 -43.73
C ILE A 17 12.33 25.98 -44.68
N CYS A 18 12.62 26.23 -45.99
CA CYS A 18 11.64 26.11 -47.06
C CYS A 18 11.34 24.63 -47.32
N LEU A 19 10.09 24.24 -47.19
CA LEU A 19 9.60 22.93 -47.63
C LEU A 19 9.11 23.05 -49.08
N ALA A 20 9.81 22.41 -50.02
CA ALA A 20 9.39 22.34 -51.43
C ALA A 20 8.27 21.29 -51.56
N VAL A 21 7.11 21.74 -52.02
CA VAL A 21 5.99 20.85 -52.39
C VAL A 21 6.20 20.45 -53.85
N VAL A 22 6.47 19.18 -54.11
CA VAL A 22 6.47 18.61 -55.48
C VAL A 22 5.06 18.11 -55.75
N VAL A 23 4.38 18.76 -56.70
CA VAL A 23 3.10 18.30 -57.25
C VAL A 23 3.39 17.33 -58.39
N VAL A 24 3.06 16.05 -58.19
CA VAL A 24 3.09 15.04 -59.27
C VAL A 24 1.65 14.84 -59.76
N THR A 25 1.41 15.27 -61.01
CA THR A 25 0.19 14.99 -61.74
C THR A 25 0.29 13.60 -62.35
N GLY A 26 -0.40 12.61 -61.78
CA GLY A 26 -0.52 11.28 -62.35
C GLY A 26 -1.91 11.05 -62.95
N SER A 27 -1.93 10.66 -64.20
CA SER A 27 -3.11 10.34 -64.99
C SER A 27 -3.79 9.06 -64.48
N PHE A 28 -5.11 9.14 -64.17
CA PHE A 28 -5.89 7.99 -63.76
C PHE A 28 -6.24 7.12 -64.98
N VAL A 29 -5.72 5.89 -64.99
CA VAL A 29 -6.24 4.81 -65.83
C VAL A 29 -7.25 4.03 -65.04
N HIS A 30 -8.48 3.99 -65.47
CA HIS A 30 -9.55 3.15 -64.89
C HIS A 30 -9.24 1.67 -65.11
N ALA A 31 -8.79 0.96 -64.11
CA ALA A 31 -8.80 -0.50 -64.10
C ALA A 31 -10.11 -1.00 -63.48
N VAL A 32 -10.85 -1.78 -64.23
CA VAL A 32 -12.06 -2.47 -63.82
C VAL A 32 -11.66 -3.47 -62.72
N GLY A 33 -12.17 -3.25 -61.50
CA GLY A 33 -11.83 -4.04 -60.36
C GLY A 33 -12.38 -5.47 -60.43
N GLN A 34 -11.52 -6.43 -60.16
CA GLN A 34 -11.94 -7.76 -59.70
C GLN A 34 -12.49 -7.65 -58.27
N PRO A 35 -13.48 -8.50 -57.87
CA PRO A 35 -14.01 -8.49 -56.52
C PRO A 35 -12.89 -8.86 -55.55
N SER A 36 -12.54 -7.93 -54.65
CA SER A 36 -11.62 -8.15 -53.58
C SER A 36 -12.15 -9.25 -52.66
N SER A 37 -11.33 -10.27 -52.42
CA SER A 37 -11.57 -11.22 -51.31
C SER A 37 -11.78 -10.44 -50.03
N PRO A 38 -12.73 -10.84 -49.18
CA PRO A 38 -12.93 -10.16 -47.91
C PRO A 38 -11.63 -10.19 -47.09
N ALA A 39 -11.22 -9.02 -46.58
CA ALA A 39 -10.13 -8.90 -45.66
C ALA A 39 -10.32 -9.91 -44.50
N PRO A 40 -9.24 -10.50 -43.96
CA PRO A 40 -9.37 -11.40 -42.82
C PRO A 40 -10.12 -10.68 -41.72
N GLY A 41 -11.23 -11.27 -41.30
CA GLY A 41 -12.24 -10.65 -40.45
C GLY A 41 -11.60 -9.98 -39.25
N ALA A 42 -11.96 -8.74 -38.99
CA ALA A 42 -11.75 -8.11 -37.71
C ALA A 42 -12.23 -9.12 -36.67
N ALA A 43 -11.33 -9.57 -35.79
CA ALA A 43 -11.68 -10.48 -34.71
C ALA A 43 -12.88 -9.87 -33.99
N ALA A 44 -14.02 -10.55 -34.03
CA ALA A 44 -15.23 -10.09 -33.37
C ALA A 44 -14.82 -9.82 -31.91
N SER A 45 -14.98 -8.59 -31.46
CA SER A 45 -14.73 -8.27 -30.08
C SER A 45 -15.72 -9.09 -29.26
N HIS A 46 -15.21 -10.09 -28.52
CA HIS A 46 -16.05 -10.97 -27.69
C HIS A 46 -16.50 -10.18 -26.45
N VAL A 47 -17.50 -9.31 -26.63
CA VAL A 47 -18.12 -8.51 -25.56
C VAL A 47 -19.47 -9.14 -25.21
N PHE A 48 -19.63 -9.45 -23.93
CA PHE A 48 -20.83 -10.04 -23.36
C PHE A 48 -21.46 -9.04 -22.39
N SER A 49 -22.54 -8.35 -22.80
CA SER A 49 -23.21 -7.45 -21.87
C SER A 49 -24.03 -8.25 -20.86
N VAL A 50 -23.90 -7.91 -19.56
CA VAL A 50 -24.69 -8.56 -18.51
C VAL A 50 -26.21 -8.39 -18.75
N ARG A 51 -26.60 -7.31 -19.43
CA ARG A 51 -28.02 -7.08 -19.79
C ARG A 51 -28.56 -8.10 -20.78
N ASP A 52 -27.72 -8.61 -21.68
CA ASP A 52 -28.13 -9.63 -22.65
C ASP A 52 -28.43 -10.99 -21.97
N TYR A 53 -28.00 -11.14 -20.73
CA TYR A 53 -28.25 -12.30 -19.87
C TYR A 53 -29.35 -12.04 -18.82
N GLY A 54 -30.02 -10.89 -18.90
CA GLY A 54 -31.16 -10.55 -18.06
C GLY A 54 -30.86 -9.73 -16.83
N ALA A 55 -29.63 -9.16 -16.69
CA ALA A 55 -29.35 -8.24 -15.59
C ALA A 55 -30.18 -6.95 -15.75
N ALA A 56 -30.93 -6.61 -14.71
CA ALA A 56 -31.78 -5.41 -14.70
C ALA A 56 -30.97 -4.14 -14.47
N GLY A 57 -30.00 -4.18 -13.57
CA GLY A 57 -29.19 -3.02 -13.21
C GLY A 57 -29.99 -1.84 -12.69
N ASP A 58 -31.09 -2.10 -11.99
CA ASP A 58 -32.05 -1.12 -11.46
C ASP A 58 -31.83 -0.77 -9.98
N GLY A 59 -30.86 -1.38 -9.33
CA GLY A 59 -30.53 -1.17 -7.92
C GLY A 59 -31.39 -1.97 -6.93
N SER A 60 -32.30 -2.79 -7.41
CA SER A 60 -33.23 -3.57 -6.58
C SER A 60 -33.31 -5.04 -6.96
N THR A 61 -33.29 -5.34 -8.24
CA THR A 61 -33.30 -6.71 -8.76
C THR A 61 -31.95 -7.40 -8.50
N LEU A 62 -32.02 -8.68 -8.10
CA LEU A 62 -30.82 -9.48 -7.88
C LEU A 62 -30.28 -9.97 -9.23
N ASP A 63 -29.14 -9.44 -9.65
CA ASP A 63 -28.52 -9.69 -10.95
C ASP A 63 -27.46 -10.81 -10.93
N THR A 64 -27.23 -11.47 -9.79
CA THR A 64 -26.15 -12.47 -9.60
C THR A 64 -26.14 -13.54 -10.67
N THR A 65 -27.30 -14.11 -10.99
CA THR A 65 -27.43 -15.19 -11.97
C THR A 65 -27.06 -14.72 -13.37
N ALA A 66 -27.60 -13.59 -13.79
CA ALA A 66 -27.34 -13.00 -15.11
C ALA A 66 -25.85 -12.65 -15.29
N ILE A 67 -25.25 -12.03 -14.28
CA ILE A 67 -23.81 -11.69 -14.29
C ILE A 67 -22.95 -12.96 -14.44
N ASN A 68 -23.20 -13.97 -13.62
CA ASN A 68 -22.42 -15.22 -13.66
C ASN A 68 -22.63 -16.00 -14.97
N GLN A 69 -23.84 -15.94 -15.58
CA GLN A 69 -24.10 -16.51 -16.90
C GLN A 69 -23.31 -15.80 -18.01
N ALA A 70 -23.23 -14.47 -17.99
CA ALA A 70 -22.41 -13.70 -18.93
C ALA A 70 -20.93 -14.09 -18.83
N ILE A 71 -20.39 -14.17 -17.59
CA ILE A 71 -19.01 -14.59 -17.32
C ILE A 71 -18.76 -16.02 -17.83
N GLN A 72 -19.69 -16.93 -17.56
CA GLN A 72 -19.57 -18.32 -17.99
C GLN A 72 -19.59 -18.44 -19.52
N ALA A 73 -20.49 -17.72 -20.19
CA ALA A 73 -20.56 -17.69 -21.66
C ALA A 73 -19.28 -17.13 -22.28
N CYS A 74 -18.75 -16.06 -21.74
CA CYS A 74 -17.47 -15.48 -22.14
C CYS A 74 -16.32 -16.48 -21.97
N ALA A 75 -16.20 -17.11 -20.81
CA ALA A 75 -15.15 -18.09 -20.53
C ALA A 75 -15.26 -19.32 -21.46
N LYS A 76 -16.48 -19.78 -21.79
CA LYS A 76 -16.72 -20.95 -22.63
C LYS A 76 -16.15 -20.80 -24.05
N ILE A 77 -16.10 -19.59 -24.59
CA ILE A 77 -15.50 -19.31 -25.91
C ILE A 77 -14.00 -19.04 -25.85
N GLY A 78 -13.37 -19.16 -24.68
CA GLY A 78 -11.93 -18.94 -24.49
C GLY A 78 -11.56 -17.61 -23.85
N GLY A 79 -12.53 -16.76 -23.49
CA GLY A 79 -12.32 -15.47 -22.83
C GLY A 79 -12.86 -14.28 -23.62
N GLY A 80 -12.69 -13.10 -23.05
CA GLY A 80 -13.19 -11.84 -23.61
C GLY A 80 -13.61 -10.84 -22.55
N GLN A 81 -14.51 -9.94 -22.91
CA GLN A 81 -14.96 -8.87 -22.02
C GLN A 81 -16.42 -9.10 -21.60
N VAL A 82 -16.70 -9.03 -20.30
CA VAL A 82 -18.04 -8.95 -19.75
C VAL A 82 -18.32 -7.50 -19.38
N LEU A 83 -19.25 -6.88 -20.09
CA LEU A 83 -19.60 -5.47 -19.99
C LEU A 83 -20.74 -5.23 -19.00
N PHE A 84 -20.52 -4.32 -18.07
CA PHE A 84 -21.54 -3.72 -17.21
C PHE A 84 -21.87 -2.32 -17.74
N PRO A 85 -22.93 -2.13 -18.53
CA PRO A 85 -23.40 -0.80 -18.93
C PRO A 85 -23.81 0.05 -17.72
N PRO A 86 -24.01 1.37 -17.86
CA PRO A 86 -24.48 2.21 -16.78
C PRO A 86 -25.73 1.62 -16.09
N GLY A 87 -25.72 1.54 -14.76
CA GLY A 87 -26.77 0.93 -13.95
C GLY A 87 -26.27 0.49 -12.58
N HIS A 88 -27.19 0.03 -11.73
CA HIS A 88 -26.92 -0.42 -10.37
C HIS A 88 -27.23 -1.91 -10.23
N TYR A 89 -26.22 -2.76 -10.24
CA TYR A 89 -26.32 -4.22 -10.26
C TYR A 89 -26.18 -4.80 -8.87
N VAL A 90 -27.27 -5.23 -8.24
CA VAL A 90 -27.25 -5.87 -6.91
C VAL A 90 -26.86 -7.34 -7.07
N SER A 91 -25.83 -7.79 -6.35
CA SER A 91 -25.32 -9.15 -6.51
C SER A 91 -24.85 -9.79 -5.21
N GLY A 92 -24.99 -11.12 -5.14
CA GLY A 92 -24.18 -11.98 -4.29
C GLY A 92 -22.83 -12.26 -4.95
N THR A 93 -22.26 -13.45 -4.75
CA THR A 93 -20.93 -13.75 -5.30
C THR A 93 -20.91 -13.82 -6.82
N VAL A 94 -20.06 -12.99 -7.41
CA VAL A 94 -19.66 -13.01 -8.82
C VAL A 94 -18.38 -13.84 -8.94
N HIS A 95 -18.41 -14.90 -9.77
CA HIS A 95 -17.29 -15.81 -9.97
C HIS A 95 -16.49 -15.44 -11.21
N LEU A 96 -15.27 -15.00 -11.05
CA LEU A 96 -14.36 -14.78 -12.17
C LEU A 96 -13.87 -16.11 -12.77
N ARG A 97 -13.57 -16.07 -14.06
CA ARG A 97 -13.01 -17.20 -14.81
C ARG A 97 -11.77 -16.76 -15.58
N SER A 98 -10.89 -17.70 -15.87
CA SER A 98 -9.67 -17.42 -16.63
C SER A 98 -9.96 -16.75 -17.97
N ARG A 99 -9.13 -15.79 -18.32
CA ARG A 99 -9.18 -15.00 -19.56
C ARG A 99 -10.45 -14.12 -19.73
N VAL A 100 -11.10 -13.78 -18.60
CA VAL A 100 -12.26 -12.89 -18.60
C VAL A 100 -11.88 -11.54 -18.00
N THR A 101 -12.26 -10.47 -18.70
CA THR A 101 -12.21 -9.10 -18.20
C THR A 101 -13.60 -8.64 -17.81
N LEU A 102 -13.83 -8.25 -16.55
CA LEU A 102 -15.00 -7.46 -16.19
C LEU A 102 -14.73 -6.00 -16.52
N PHE A 103 -15.57 -5.41 -17.33
CA PHE A 103 -15.48 -3.99 -17.68
C PHE A 103 -16.71 -3.25 -17.15
N LEU A 104 -16.49 -2.35 -16.20
CA LEU A 104 -17.52 -1.53 -15.60
C LEU A 104 -17.52 -0.15 -16.26
N ASP A 105 -18.51 0.15 -17.07
CA ASP A 105 -18.65 1.48 -17.69
C ASP A 105 -18.77 2.59 -16.64
N ALA A 106 -18.47 3.82 -17.04
CA ALA A 106 -18.78 4.99 -16.24
C ALA A 106 -20.29 5.00 -15.93
N GLY A 107 -20.65 5.12 -14.65
CA GLY A 107 -22.04 5.02 -14.18
C GLY A 107 -22.52 3.59 -13.88
N ALA A 108 -21.73 2.56 -14.12
CA ALA A 108 -22.02 1.21 -13.64
C ALA A 108 -21.60 1.08 -12.16
N THR A 109 -22.46 0.46 -11.35
CA THR A 109 -22.16 0.12 -9.96
C THR A 109 -22.54 -1.33 -9.68
N LEU A 110 -21.57 -2.15 -9.30
CA LEU A 110 -21.81 -3.49 -8.75
C LEU A 110 -21.98 -3.36 -7.23
N ILE A 111 -23.15 -3.75 -6.70
CA ILE A 111 -23.53 -3.54 -5.30
C ILE A 111 -23.70 -4.89 -4.60
N GLY A 112 -23.03 -5.06 -3.44
CA GLY A 112 -23.21 -6.23 -2.60
C GLY A 112 -24.62 -6.29 -2.00
N THR A 113 -25.31 -7.45 -2.17
CA THR A 113 -26.60 -7.68 -1.51
C THR A 113 -26.45 -7.77 0.00
N THR A 114 -27.49 -7.41 0.76
CA THR A 114 -27.51 -7.60 2.22
C THR A 114 -27.82 -9.04 2.62
N ASN A 115 -28.21 -9.90 1.70
CA ASN A 115 -28.48 -11.31 1.98
C ASN A 115 -27.18 -12.12 2.01
N LEU A 116 -26.70 -12.41 3.21
CA LEU A 116 -25.46 -13.14 3.45
C LEU A 116 -25.44 -14.57 2.87
N ALA A 117 -26.62 -15.20 2.69
CA ALA A 117 -26.71 -16.56 2.13
C ALA A 117 -26.30 -16.63 0.65
N LEU A 118 -26.24 -15.48 -0.05
CA LEU A 118 -25.85 -15.40 -1.46
C LEU A 118 -24.34 -15.18 -1.67
N TYR A 119 -23.58 -15.14 -0.58
CA TYR A 119 -22.13 -15.03 -0.68
C TYR A 119 -21.45 -16.37 -0.43
N GLN A 120 -20.48 -16.68 -1.29
CA GLN A 120 -19.66 -17.86 -1.16
C GLN A 120 -18.32 -17.53 -0.49
N GLN A 121 -17.76 -18.52 0.20
CA GLN A 121 -16.44 -18.44 0.81
C GLN A 121 -15.41 -19.04 -0.13
N PRO A 122 -14.18 -18.49 -0.16
CA PRO A 122 -13.08 -19.11 -0.89
C PRO A 122 -12.69 -20.43 -0.25
N THR A 123 -12.15 -21.32 -1.05
CA THR A 123 -11.52 -22.58 -0.60
C THR A 123 -10.05 -22.29 -0.29
N PRO A 124 -9.62 -22.37 0.98
CA PRO A 124 -8.22 -22.14 1.30
C PRO A 124 -7.34 -23.26 0.72
N PRO A 125 -6.14 -22.94 0.19
CA PRO A 125 -5.16 -23.95 -0.13
C PRO A 125 -4.74 -24.73 1.13
N ASP A 126 -4.55 -26.05 1.02
CA ASP A 126 -4.24 -26.93 2.15
C ASP A 126 -2.95 -26.53 2.91
N PHE A 127 -2.00 -25.93 2.21
CA PHE A 127 -0.73 -25.47 2.81
C PHE A 127 -0.80 -24.09 3.47
N MET A 128 -1.94 -23.38 3.40
CA MET A 128 -2.09 -22.09 4.04
C MET A 128 -2.37 -22.23 5.53
N PRO A 129 -1.49 -21.73 6.41
CA PRO A 129 -1.81 -21.68 7.82
C PRO A 129 -2.98 -20.72 8.06
N GLU A 130 -3.86 -21.09 8.97
CA GLU A 130 -4.88 -20.16 9.42
C GLU A 130 -4.23 -18.95 10.09
N ALA A 131 -4.66 -17.74 9.72
CA ALA A 131 -4.31 -16.53 10.43
C ALA A 131 -4.96 -16.54 11.82
N ARG A 132 -4.49 -15.67 12.73
CA ARG A 132 -5.01 -15.55 14.11
C ARG A 132 -6.53 -15.45 14.18
N TRP A 133 -7.13 -14.80 13.21
CA TRP A 133 -8.58 -14.72 13.04
C TRP A 133 -9.06 -15.60 11.90
N GLY A 134 -8.28 -16.54 11.51
CA GLY A 134 -8.27 -17.60 10.52
C GLY A 134 -9.54 -18.02 9.83
N LYS A 135 -10.52 -17.14 9.75
CA LYS A 135 -11.75 -17.43 9.04
C LYS A 135 -11.65 -16.94 7.60
N TRP A 136 -11.92 -17.83 6.70
CA TRP A 136 -12.15 -17.51 5.31
C TRP A 136 -13.50 -16.86 5.18
N HIS A 137 -13.53 -15.64 4.65
CA HIS A 137 -14.73 -14.85 4.60
C HIS A 137 -15.38 -14.91 3.23
N ARG A 138 -16.68 -14.70 3.20
CA ARG A 138 -17.44 -14.56 1.97
C ARG A 138 -16.93 -13.42 1.11
N ALA A 139 -17.13 -13.50 -0.22
CA ALA A 139 -16.68 -12.51 -1.18
C ALA A 139 -17.79 -12.04 -2.12
N LEU A 140 -17.79 -10.76 -2.49
CA LEU A 140 -18.64 -10.24 -3.54
C LEU A 140 -18.11 -10.65 -4.92
N ILE A 141 -16.81 -10.51 -5.16
CA ILE A 141 -16.14 -11.03 -6.35
C ILE A 141 -15.12 -12.07 -5.89
N LEU A 142 -15.22 -13.27 -6.42
CA LEU A 142 -14.39 -14.41 -6.06
C LEU A 142 -13.66 -14.97 -7.27
N SER A 143 -12.37 -15.15 -7.13
CA SER A 143 -11.48 -15.79 -8.11
C SER A 143 -10.68 -16.89 -7.43
N GLU A 144 -10.76 -18.10 -7.94
CA GLU A 144 -10.04 -19.26 -7.41
C GLU A 144 -9.38 -20.05 -8.54
N ASN A 145 -8.07 -20.26 -8.45
CA ASN A 145 -7.31 -21.05 -9.42
C ASN A 145 -7.49 -20.57 -10.88
N VAL A 146 -7.49 -19.25 -11.10
CA VAL A 146 -7.70 -18.64 -12.43
C VAL A 146 -6.48 -17.81 -12.84
N GLU A 147 -6.34 -17.62 -14.14
CA GLU A 147 -5.28 -16.81 -14.73
C GLU A 147 -5.80 -15.88 -15.83
N ASP A 148 -5.03 -14.80 -16.11
CA ASP A 148 -5.35 -13.81 -17.15
C ASP A 148 -6.71 -13.14 -16.90
N VAL A 149 -6.93 -12.64 -15.69
CA VAL A 149 -8.20 -12.04 -15.29
C VAL A 149 -8.04 -10.56 -15.05
N ALA A 150 -9.02 -9.77 -15.47
CA ALA A 150 -9.00 -8.34 -15.22
C ALA A 150 -10.34 -7.81 -14.72
N ILE A 151 -10.28 -6.74 -13.91
CA ILE A 151 -11.41 -5.87 -13.59
C ILE A 151 -10.98 -4.47 -13.95
N THR A 152 -11.68 -3.83 -14.88
CA THR A 152 -11.28 -2.51 -15.42
C THR A 152 -12.50 -1.62 -15.66
N GLY A 153 -12.26 -0.37 -16.02
CA GLY A 153 -13.29 0.60 -16.34
C GLY A 153 -13.38 1.72 -15.30
N GLN A 154 -14.38 2.58 -15.43
CA GLN A 154 -14.59 3.74 -14.56
C GLN A 154 -15.80 3.60 -13.63
N GLY A 155 -16.28 2.36 -13.46
CA GLY A 155 -17.40 2.06 -12.59
C GLY A 155 -17.02 1.91 -11.13
N VAL A 156 -18.02 1.54 -10.33
CA VAL A 156 -17.91 1.41 -8.89
C VAL A 156 -18.20 -0.03 -8.46
N ILE A 157 -17.41 -0.53 -7.51
CA ILE A 157 -17.72 -1.78 -6.79
C ILE A 157 -18.01 -1.38 -5.35
N ASP A 158 -19.25 -1.58 -4.91
CA ASP A 158 -19.76 -1.18 -3.61
C ASP A 158 -19.99 -2.40 -2.72
N GLY A 159 -19.15 -2.55 -1.69
CA GLY A 159 -19.31 -3.61 -0.69
C GLY A 159 -20.50 -3.42 0.23
N HIS A 160 -21.20 -2.29 0.13
CA HIS A 160 -22.46 -1.96 0.80
C HIS A 160 -22.43 -2.08 2.34
N LYS A 161 -21.22 -2.12 2.96
CA LYS A 161 -21.05 -2.27 4.41
C LYS A 161 -21.86 -3.41 5.03
N VAL A 162 -22.08 -4.48 4.30
CA VAL A 162 -22.93 -5.60 4.73
C VAL A 162 -22.44 -6.11 6.10
N PHE A 163 -23.34 -6.12 7.06
CA PHE A 163 -23.02 -6.52 8.42
C PHE A 163 -23.23 -8.03 8.61
N ASP A 164 -22.24 -8.71 9.23
CA ASP A 164 -22.36 -10.12 9.61
C ASP A 164 -22.01 -10.31 11.11
N ALA A 165 -23.03 -10.52 11.93
CA ALA A 165 -22.85 -10.77 13.36
C ALA A 165 -22.08 -12.07 13.67
N THR A 166 -21.95 -12.97 12.68
CA THR A 166 -21.21 -14.23 12.81
C THR A 166 -19.82 -14.16 12.20
N GLY A 167 -19.53 -13.07 11.47
CA GLY A 167 -18.26 -12.81 10.84
C GLY A 167 -17.14 -12.44 11.80
N GLU A 168 -16.01 -12.10 11.25
CA GLU A 168 -14.85 -11.63 12.00
C GLU A 168 -15.23 -10.41 12.85
N GLU A 169 -14.70 -10.35 14.07
CA GLU A 169 -15.03 -9.32 15.07
C GLU A 169 -16.54 -9.14 15.32
N ARG A 170 -17.35 -10.14 14.98
CA ARG A 170 -18.81 -10.12 15.08
C ARG A 170 -19.48 -8.97 14.34
N MET A 171 -18.89 -8.52 13.24
CA MET A 171 -19.42 -7.42 12.45
C MET A 171 -18.97 -7.41 10.99
N ARG A 172 -17.80 -8.00 10.64
CA ARG A 172 -17.27 -7.95 9.30
C ARG A 172 -18.05 -8.87 8.37
N GLY A 173 -18.57 -8.30 7.31
CA GLY A 173 -19.28 -9.01 6.25
C GLY A 173 -18.33 -9.55 5.16
N PRO A 174 -18.82 -9.69 3.92
CA PRO A 174 -18.00 -10.18 2.81
C PRO A 174 -16.87 -9.23 2.43
N HIS A 175 -15.73 -9.77 2.03
CA HIS A 175 -14.72 -9.03 1.28
C HIS A 175 -15.30 -8.55 -0.05
N THR A 176 -14.78 -7.46 -0.61
CA THR A 176 -15.25 -7.03 -1.91
C THR A 176 -14.64 -7.86 -3.03
N ILE A 177 -13.32 -8.03 -3.10
CA ILE A 177 -12.62 -8.86 -4.07
C ILE A 177 -11.74 -9.87 -3.33
N VAL A 178 -11.87 -11.14 -3.66
CA VAL A 178 -11.01 -12.22 -3.13
C VAL A 178 -10.38 -13.00 -4.28
N LEU A 179 -9.07 -13.17 -4.22
CA LEU A 179 -8.29 -14.00 -5.13
C LEU A 179 -7.58 -15.09 -4.32
N VAL A 180 -7.67 -16.33 -4.77
CA VAL A 180 -6.95 -17.46 -4.18
C VAL A 180 -6.25 -18.25 -5.27
N ASN A 181 -4.93 -18.37 -5.16
CA ASN A 181 -4.11 -19.10 -6.15
C ASN A 181 -4.37 -18.59 -7.59
N CYS A 182 -4.38 -17.27 -7.77
CA CYS A 182 -4.60 -16.63 -9.07
C CYS A 182 -3.28 -16.13 -9.65
N ARG A 183 -3.23 -16.02 -10.97
CA ARG A 183 -2.03 -15.58 -11.68
C ARG A 183 -2.39 -14.57 -12.77
N ARG A 184 -1.60 -13.51 -12.93
CA ARG A 184 -1.82 -12.43 -13.91
C ARG A 184 -3.20 -11.76 -13.74
N PHE A 185 -3.43 -11.24 -12.53
CA PHE A 185 -4.63 -10.47 -12.22
C PHE A 185 -4.37 -8.97 -12.41
N THR A 186 -5.28 -8.29 -13.08
CA THR A 186 -5.23 -6.84 -13.28
C THR A 186 -6.47 -6.16 -12.72
N LEU A 187 -6.27 -5.10 -11.92
CA LEU A 187 -7.34 -4.22 -11.42
C LEU A 187 -6.99 -2.78 -11.77
N ARG A 188 -7.81 -2.10 -12.56
CA ARG A 188 -7.49 -0.74 -13.04
C ARG A 188 -8.68 0.19 -13.06
N GLU A 189 -8.44 1.43 -12.59
CA GLU A 189 -9.29 2.62 -12.79
C GLU A 189 -10.69 2.55 -12.17
N VAL A 190 -11.05 1.47 -11.50
CA VAL A 190 -12.30 1.33 -10.77
C VAL A 190 -12.24 2.00 -9.40
N CYS A 191 -13.42 2.36 -8.88
CA CYS A 191 -13.59 2.81 -7.52
C CYS A 191 -14.18 1.67 -6.67
N ILE A 192 -13.55 1.34 -5.52
CA ILE A 192 -14.10 0.42 -4.53
C ILE A 192 -14.53 1.25 -3.32
N ARG A 193 -15.76 1.05 -2.87
CA ARG A 193 -16.25 1.75 -1.69
C ARG A 193 -16.94 0.82 -0.71
N ASP A 194 -16.93 1.24 0.55
CA ASP A 194 -17.75 0.65 1.61
C ASP A 194 -17.66 -0.87 1.72
N SER A 195 -16.46 -1.41 1.52
CA SER A 195 -16.21 -2.84 1.69
C SER A 195 -16.67 -3.29 3.07
N ALA A 196 -17.33 -4.43 3.14
CA ALA A 196 -17.81 -4.97 4.40
C ALA A 196 -16.72 -5.69 5.22
N ASN A 197 -15.57 -5.96 4.60
CA ASN A 197 -14.32 -6.41 5.20
C ASN A 197 -13.16 -5.76 4.41
N TYR A 198 -12.12 -6.49 4.00
CA TYR A 198 -11.07 -5.96 3.14
C TYR A 198 -11.60 -5.65 1.74
N ALA A 199 -11.15 -4.56 1.14
CA ALA A 199 -11.58 -4.21 -0.21
C ALA A 199 -11.00 -5.16 -1.25
N ILE A 200 -9.71 -5.48 -1.14
CA ILE A 200 -9.02 -6.46 -1.98
C ILE A 200 -8.25 -7.40 -1.07
N PHE A 201 -8.57 -8.66 -1.13
CA PHE A 201 -7.90 -9.70 -0.39
C PHE A 201 -7.40 -10.79 -1.34
N PHE A 202 -6.10 -11.04 -1.38
CA PHE A 202 -5.59 -12.13 -2.18
C PHE A 202 -4.56 -12.98 -1.43
N GLN A 203 -4.47 -14.23 -1.84
CA GLN A 203 -3.66 -15.23 -1.19
C GLN A 203 -2.92 -16.06 -2.23
N VAL A 204 -1.63 -16.28 -1.97
CA VAL A 204 -0.73 -17.08 -2.82
C VAL A 204 -0.96 -16.81 -4.31
N SER A 205 -1.16 -15.54 -4.63
CA SER A 205 -1.47 -15.10 -5.99
C SER A 205 -0.33 -14.24 -6.51
N ASP A 206 0.00 -14.43 -7.78
CA ASP A 206 1.19 -13.89 -8.41
C ASP A 206 0.87 -13.00 -9.59
N GLN A 207 1.80 -12.10 -9.93
CA GLN A 207 1.66 -11.18 -11.06
C GLN A 207 0.37 -10.36 -10.95
N VAL A 208 0.19 -9.75 -9.78
CA VAL A 208 -0.99 -8.92 -9.47
C VAL A 208 -0.66 -7.46 -9.74
N ASP A 209 -1.46 -6.82 -10.60
CA ASP A 209 -1.27 -5.43 -11.03
C ASP A 209 -2.49 -4.57 -10.66
N ILE A 210 -2.34 -3.68 -9.66
CA ILE A 210 -3.39 -2.79 -9.15
C ILE A 210 -2.97 -1.36 -9.47
N ARG A 211 -3.72 -0.68 -10.36
CA ARG A 211 -3.35 0.67 -10.82
C ARG A 211 -4.53 1.64 -10.83
N ASN A 212 -4.26 2.87 -10.37
CA ASN A 212 -5.22 3.98 -10.42
C ASN A 212 -6.57 3.64 -9.78
N VAL A 213 -6.56 2.80 -8.74
CA VAL A 213 -7.75 2.39 -8.01
C VAL A 213 -7.96 3.32 -6.83
N LYS A 214 -9.22 3.75 -6.63
CA LYS A 214 -9.61 4.49 -5.45
C LYS A 214 -10.39 3.60 -4.50
N ILE A 215 -9.92 3.47 -3.26
CA ILE A 215 -10.58 2.69 -2.21
C ILE A 215 -11.04 3.64 -1.11
N THR A 216 -12.34 3.58 -0.74
CA THR A 216 -12.92 4.45 0.27
C THR A 216 -13.79 3.67 1.24
N GLY A 217 -13.54 3.79 2.53
CA GLY A 217 -14.29 3.08 3.58
C GLY A 217 -13.80 1.65 3.81
N GLY A 218 -14.60 0.86 4.48
CA GLY A 218 -14.26 -0.53 4.82
C GLY A 218 -13.25 -0.66 5.96
N TRP A 219 -12.49 -1.72 5.93
CA TRP A 219 -11.34 -2.04 6.79
C TRP A 219 -10.06 -1.85 5.98
N ASP A 220 -9.30 -2.95 5.72
CA ASP A 220 -8.09 -2.84 4.92
C ASP A 220 -8.41 -2.52 3.45
N GLY A 221 -7.53 -1.75 2.83
CA GLY A 221 -7.60 -1.49 1.40
C GLY A 221 -7.16 -2.70 0.58
N VAL A 222 -5.89 -3.02 0.61
CA VAL A 222 -5.30 -4.22 0.00
C VAL A 222 -4.65 -5.06 1.08
N HIS A 223 -5.11 -6.29 1.24
CA HIS A 223 -4.51 -7.25 2.15
C HIS A 223 -4.08 -8.50 1.37
N PHE A 224 -2.81 -8.87 1.41
CA PHE A 224 -2.35 -10.05 0.69
C PHE A 224 -1.39 -10.92 1.51
N ARG A 225 -1.60 -12.21 1.40
CA ARG A 225 -0.93 -13.21 2.22
C ARG A 225 -0.40 -14.36 1.37
N GLY A 226 0.90 -14.53 1.43
CA GLY A 226 1.53 -15.80 1.09
C GLY A 226 1.59 -16.74 2.29
N ALA A 227 2.33 -17.83 2.11
CA ALA A 227 2.67 -18.81 3.13
C ALA A 227 4.16 -19.19 2.99
N PRO A 228 4.76 -19.89 3.96
CA PRO A 228 6.12 -20.41 3.82
C PRO A 228 6.30 -21.21 2.54
N GLY A 229 7.21 -20.77 1.65
CA GLY A 229 7.42 -21.40 0.34
C GLY A 229 6.40 -21.07 -0.75
N HIS A 230 5.41 -20.24 -0.44
CA HIS A 230 4.35 -19.79 -1.35
C HIS A 230 4.09 -18.30 -1.15
N ASP A 231 5.07 -17.47 -1.42
CA ASP A 231 4.95 -16.02 -1.30
C ASP A 231 3.97 -15.49 -2.37
N CYS A 232 3.32 -14.35 -2.10
CA CYS A 232 2.74 -13.56 -3.17
C CYS A 232 3.86 -12.80 -3.86
N HIS A 233 4.09 -13.03 -5.16
CA HIS A 233 5.19 -12.41 -5.85
C HIS A 233 4.78 -11.64 -7.11
N ASP A 234 5.64 -10.71 -7.53
CA ASP A 234 5.42 -9.82 -8.68
C ASP A 234 4.14 -8.97 -8.53
N VAL A 235 4.02 -8.26 -7.40
CA VAL A 235 2.85 -7.44 -7.07
C VAL A 235 3.15 -5.97 -7.28
N ASN A 236 2.33 -5.29 -8.07
CA ASN A 236 2.38 -3.83 -8.28
C ASN A 236 1.12 -3.16 -7.73
N ILE A 237 1.30 -2.12 -6.90
CA ILE A 237 0.24 -1.23 -6.41
C ILE A 237 0.66 0.20 -6.72
N ILE A 238 0.13 0.77 -7.80
CA ILE A 238 0.65 2.00 -8.40
C ILE A 238 -0.45 3.03 -8.64
N GLY A 239 -0.21 4.29 -8.25
CA GLY A 239 -1.12 5.40 -8.53
C GLY A 239 -2.46 5.31 -7.78
N CYS A 240 -2.53 4.51 -6.72
CA CYS A 240 -3.76 4.24 -6.00
C CYS A 240 -4.04 5.29 -4.91
N GLN A 241 -5.32 5.45 -4.57
CA GLN A 241 -5.77 6.32 -3.50
C GLN A 241 -6.53 5.52 -2.44
N PHE A 242 -6.02 5.53 -1.23
CA PHE A 242 -6.57 4.81 -0.09
C PHE A 242 -7.16 5.77 0.94
N TYR A 243 -8.42 5.56 1.29
CA TYR A 243 -9.13 6.22 2.38
C TYR A 243 -9.82 5.15 3.21
N THR A 244 -9.06 4.48 4.09
CA THR A 244 -9.47 3.22 4.73
C THR A 244 -9.76 3.39 6.22
N GLY A 245 -10.65 2.56 6.72
CA GLY A 245 -10.98 2.52 8.15
C GLY A 245 -9.99 1.70 8.98
N ASP A 246 -9.22 0.82 8.36
CA ASP A 246 -8.14 0.03 8.98
C ASP A 246 -6.86 0.21 8.13
N ASP A 247 -5.98 -0.76 8.03
CA ASP A 247 -4.72 -0.64 7.30
C ASP A 247 -4.96 -0.40 5.79
N SER A 248 -4.19 0.49 5.15
CA SER A 248 -4.40 0.71 3.71
C SER A 248 -3.81 -0.43 2.88
N ILE A 249 -2.60 -0.90 3.22
CA ILE A 249 -1.95 -2.03 2.57
C ILE A 249 -1.34 -2.91 3.66
N ALA A 250 -1.76 -4.17 3.72
CA ALA A 250 -1.31 -5.09 4.76
C ALA A 250 -1.04 -6.50 4.23
N GLY A 251 -0.26 -7.29 4.98
CA GLY A 251 -0.08 -8.70 4.68
C GLY A 251 1.26 -9.28 5.10
N ARG A 252 1.62 -10.41 4.48
CA ARG A 252 2.82 -11.19 4.82
C ARG A 252 3.25 -12.12 3.70
N TYR A 253 4.49 -12.56 3.72
CA TYR A 253 5.13 -13.40 2.70
C TYR A 253 5.02 -12.76 1.32
N TRP A 254 5.71 -11.63 1.20
CA TRP A 254 5.76 -10.82 -0.02
C TRP A 254 7.10 -11.00 -0.71
N ASP A 255 7.07 -11.06 -2.04
CA ASP A 255 8.28 -11.09 -2.84
C ASP A 255 8.14 -10.29 -4.14
N ASN A 256 9.13 -9.48 -4.52
CA ASN A 256 9.05 -8.58 -5.67
C ASN A 256 7.81 -7.67 -5.62
N VAL A 257 7.67 -6.85 -4.59
CA VAL A 257 6.52 -5.97 -4.40
C VAL A 257 6.90 -4.52 -4.63
N VAL A 258 6.16 -3.84 -5.48
CA VAL A 258 6.32 -2.40 -5.73
C VAL A 258 5.04 -1.67 -5.34
N ILE A 259 5.16 -0.71 -4.41
CA ILE A 259 4.09 0.21 -4.00
C ILE A 259 4.58 1.61 -4.33
N SER A 260 3.97 2.27 -5.32
CA SER A 260 4.43 3.59 -5.74
C SER A 260 3.31 4.56 -6.12
N ASP A 261 3.62 5.85 -6.03
CA ASP A 261 2.73 6.94 -6.48
C ASP A 261 1.36 6.95 -5.79
N CYS A 262 1.30 6.43 -4.55
CA CYS A 262 0.05 6.26 -3.82
C CYS A 262 -0.22 7.40 -2.84
N ILE A 263 -1.51 7.74 -2.69
CA ILE A 263 -2.02 8.59 -1.61
C ILE A 263 -2.66 7.67 -0.57
N VAL A 264 -2.17 7.74 0.66
CA VAL A 264 -2.55 6.82 1.73
C VAL A 264 -3.07 7.59 2.94
N ASN A 265 -4.35 7.46 3.20
CA ASN A 265 -5.05 8.01 4.36
C ASN A 265 -5.77 6.88 5.09
N SER A 266 -5.35 6.57 6.30
CA SER A 266 -5.85 5.43 7.07
C SER A 266 -6.18 5.85 8.50
N SER A 267 -7.15 5.17 9.09
CA SER A 267 -7.43 5.27 10.53
C SER A 267 -6.73 4.19 11.37
N CYS A 268 -5.77 3.50 10.77
CA CYS A 268 -4.88 2.55 11.44
C CYS A 268 -3.44 2.73 10.94
N ASN A 269 -2.95 1.91 10.01
CA ASN A 269 -1.61 2.09 9.45
C ASN A 269 -1.67 2.32 7.94
N GLY A 270 -0.70 3.02 7.42
CA GLY A 270 -0.57 3.16 5.98
C GLY A 270 -0.16 1.84 5.32
N ILE A 271 1.03 1.35 5.64
CA ILE A 271 1.49 0.02 5.25
C ILE A 271 1.78 -0.79 6.51
N ARG A 272 1.22 -2.00 6.62
CA ARG A 272 1.48 -2.95 7.69
C ARG A 272 1.96 -4.31 7.15
N LEU A 273 3.22 -4.58 7.28
CA LEU A 273 3.80 -5.89 6.97
C LEU A 273 3.92 -6.72 8.25
N ILE A 274 3.15 -7.81 8.35
CA ILE A 274 3.06 -8.65 9.55
C ILE A 274 3.86 -9.97 9.48
N GLY A 275 4.59 -10.17 8.40
CA GLY A 275 5.44 -11.35 8.21
C GLY A 275 6.60 -11.09 7.26
N PRO A 276 7.30 -12.13 6.82
CA PRO A 276 8.43 -12.02 5.91
C PRO A 276 8.12 -11.27 4.62
N ALA A 277 9.13 -10.60 4.08
CA ALA A 277 9.11 -10.04 2.73
C ALA A 277 10.53 -9.93 2.18
N ARG A 278 10.64 -10.00 0.86
CA ARG A 278 11.87 -9.76 0.11
C ARG A 278 11.61 -8.83 -1.05
N ARG A 279 12.61 -8.02 -1.42
CA ARG A 279 12.55 -7.14 -2.59
C ARG A 279 11.29 -6.26 -2.59
N LEU A 280 11.08 -5.55 -1.47
CA LEU A 280 9.97 -4.61 -1.29
C LEU A 280 10.43 -3.19 -1.61
N ILE A 281 9.76 -2.53 -2.53
CA ILE A 281 9.96 -1.12 -2.84
C ILE A 281 8.71 -0.33 -2.47
N VAL A 282 8.87 0.72 -1.64
CA VAL A 282 7.85 1.75 -1.40
C VAL A 282 8.43 3.07 -1.87
N ASN A 283 7.82 3.69 -2.87
CA ASN A 283 8.37 4.88 -3.51
C ASN A 283 7.32 5.94 -3.81
N ASN A 284 7.69 7.21 -3.70
CA ASN A 284 6.88 8.37 -4.10
C ASN A 284 5.45 8.35 -3.55
N CYS A 285 5.29 8.04 -2.26
CA CYS A 285 3.98 7.93 -1.61
C CYS A 285 3.76 9.04 -0.60
N LEU A 286 2.50 9.50 -0.49
CA LEU A 286 2.03 10.43 0.53
C LEU A 286 1.18 9.70 1.56
N PHE A 287 1.60 9.70 2.83
CA PHE A 287 0.83 9.20 3.96
C PHE A 287 0.36 10.37 4.82
N TYR A 288 -0.92 10.38 5.20
CA TYR A 288 -1.38 11.42 6.09
C TYR A 288 -2.57 11.01 6.97
N GLY A 289 -2.57 11.53 8.21
CA GLY A 289 -3.67 11.47 9.14
C GLY A 289 -4.28 12.87 9.38
N PRO A 290 -5.40 12.95 10.11
CA PRO A 290 -6.22 11.82 10.55
C PRO A 290 -6.91 11.12 9.38
N GLY A 291 -7.32 9.86 9.61
CA GLY A 291 -8.09 9.11 8.63
C GLY A 291 -9.46 9.72 8.36
N LEU A 292 -9.83 9.84 7.10
CA LEU A 292 -11.14 10.35 6.68
C LEU A 292 -12.27 9.32 6.91
N GLN A 293 -11.92 8.04 6.96
CA GLN A 293 -12.84 6.95 7.25
C GLN A 293 -12.52 6.37 8.64
N PRO A 294 -13.41 6.54 9.64
CA PRO A 294 -13.13 6.08 11.00
C PRO A 294 -12.97 4.57 11.10
N HIS A 295 -12.07 4.12 11.98
CA HIS A 295 -11.85 2.72 12.29
C HIS A 295 -13.13 2.08 12.89
N ARG A 296 -13.68 1.07 12.22
CA ARG A 296 -15.01 0.55 12.56
C ARG A 296 -15.06 -0.29 13.82
N THR A 297 -13.96 -0.96 14.17
CA THR A 297 -13.87 -1.83 15.36
C THR A 297 -13.41 -1.14 16.63
N SER A 298 -13.07 0.14 16.58
CA SER A 298 -12.62 0.89 17.76
C SER A 298 -13.75 1.30 18.73
N GLY A 299 -14.94 0.75 18.57
CA GLY A 299 -16.09 1.04 19.42
C GLY A 299 -16.75 2.38 19.13
N ALA A 300 -17.45 2.96 20.12
CA ALA A 300 -18.20 4.20 19.95
C ALA A 300 -17.30 5.42 19.61
N ALA A 301 -16.09 5.45 20.13
CA ALA A 301 -15.15 6.56 19.92
C ALA A 301 -14.57 6.64 18.51
N ARG A 302 -14.69 5.59 17.72
CA ARG A 302 -14.27 5.50 16.32
C ARG A 302 -13.02 6.31 16.00
N ARG A 303 -11.84 5.80 16.41
CA ARG A 303 -10.57 6.50 16.18
C ARG A 303 -10.34 6.81 14.71
N THR A 304 -9.60 7.88 14.46
CA THR A 304 -9.16 8.30 13.13
C THR A 304 -7.64 8.45 13.04
N ASN A 305 -6.91 8.06 14.07
CA ASN A 305 -5.47 8.19 14.12
C ASN A 305 -4.79 7.27 13.11
N MET A 306 -3.91 7.81 12.27
CA MET A 306 -2.92 7.01 11.56
C MET A 306 -1.81 6.63 12.54
N LEU A 307 -1.78 5.35 12.96
CA LEU A 307 -0.89 4.85 14.01
C LEU A 307 0.56 4.73 13.55
N SER A 308 0.76 4.35 12.31
CA SER A 308 2.07 4.38 11.65
C SER A 308 1.90 4.70 10.17
N GLY A 309 2.81 5.50 9.62
CA GLY A 309 2.93 5.62 8.16
C GLY A 309 3.28 4.27 7.56
N ILE A 310 4.41 3.69 8.00
CA ILE A 310 4.86 2.36 7.61
C ILE A 310 5.27 1.57 8.86
N ILE A 311 4.74 0.35 9.01
CA ILE A 311 5.10 -0.56 10.08
C ILE A 311 5.47 -1.93 9.51
N LEU A 312 6.73 -2.32 9.71
CA LEU A 312 7.29 -3.60 9.29
C LEU A 312 7.49 -4.45 10.53
N GLN A 313 6.63 -5.47 10.74
CA GLN A 313 6.55 -6.17 12.03
C GLN A 313 6.39 -7.70 11.90
N PRO A 314 7.32 -8.40 11.25
CA PRO A 314 7.25 -9.86 11.12
C PRO A 314 7.07 -10.56 12.46
N GLY A 315 6.04 -11.42 12.56
CA GLY A 315 5.69 -12.17 13.75
C GLY A 315 4.81 -11.45 14.78
N ALA A 316 4.29 -10.25 14.48
CA ALA A 316 3.51 -9.46 15.45
C ALA A 316 2.12 -10.04 15.74
N TRP A 317 1.43 -10.51 14.73
CA TRP A 317 0.07 -11.05 14.84
C TRP A 317 0.07 -12.57 15.03
N ASP A 318 0.68 -13.26 14.09
CA ASP A 318 0.84 -14.69 14.10
C ASP A 318 2.32 -15.03 14.07
N ARG A 319 2.67 -16.22 14.52
CA ARG A 319 4.03 -16.72 14.33
C ARG A 319 4.31 -16.81 12.83
N THR A 320 5.36 -16.12 12.39
CA THR A 320 5.91 -16.23 11.05
C THR A 320 7.39 -16.57 11.13
N GLU A 321 7.92 -17.18 10.08
CA GLU A 321 9.32 -17.54 9.98
C GLU A 321 9.85 -17.11 8.62
N GLY A 322 10.98 -16.41 8.62
CA GLY A 322 11.64 -15.99 7.40
C GLY A 322 12.24 -14.59 7.46
N PRO A 323 12.81 -14.12 6.36
CA PRO A 323 13.50 -12.84 6.29
C PRO A 323 12.58 -11.68 5.94
N LEU A 324 12.96 -10.51 6.45
CA LEU A 324 12.63 -9.21 5.90
C LEU A 324 13.93 -8.67 5.28
N ASP A 325 14.04 -8.70 3.96
CA ASP A 325 15.30 -8.38 3.29
C ASP A 325 15.09 -7.64 1.98
N ASP A 326 16.11 -6.85 1.61
CA ASP A 326 16.14 -6.06 0.39
C ASP A 326 14.93 -5.10 0.27
N VAL A 327 14.74 -4.30 1.34
CA VAL A 327 13.66 -3.32 1.44
C VAL A 327 14.19 -1.93 1.12
N LEU A 328 13.53 -1.25 0.17
CA LEU A 328 13.78 0.14 -0.15
C LEU A 328 12.51 0.97 0.09
N ILE A 329 12.61 1.97 0.97
CA ILE A 329 11.59 3.00 1.17
C ILE A 329 12.21 4.31 0.70
N SER A 330 11.62 4.93 -0.34
CA SER A 330 12.23 6.12 -0.95
C SER A 330 11.20 7.19 -1.32
N SER A 331 11.62 8.45 -1.24
CA SER A 331 10.80 9.61 -1.65
C SER A 331 9.41 9.64 -1.02
N VAL A 332 9.33 9.40 0.29
CA VAL A 332 8.07 9.29 1.03
C VAL A 332 7.82 10.56 1.84
N THR A 333 6.59 11.07 1.77
CA THR A 333 6.13 12.18 2.62
C THR A 333 5.06 11.68 3.59
N MET A 334 5.18 12.08 4.87
CA MET A 334 4.22 11.73 5.91
C MET A 334 3.75 12.97 6.66
N ARG A 335 2.45 13.04 7.02
CA ARG A 335 1.88 14.14 7.78
C ARG A 335 0.90 13.66 8.83
N ASN A 336 1.00 14.22 10.06
CA ASN A 336 0.08 13.94 11.16
C ASN A 336 -0.09 12.42 11.43
N VAL A 337 1.01 11.72 11.59
CA VAL A 337 1.06 10.30 11.91
C VAL A 337 1.54 10.09 13.35
N ALA A 338 1.05 9.07 14.02
CA ALA A 338 1.48 8.81 15.39
C ALA A 338 2.94 8.32 15.44
N SER A 339 3.38 7.53 14.45
CA SER A 339 4.76 7.11 14.23
C SER A 339 5.08 7.12 12.75
N PRO A 340 6.26 7.59 12.31
CA PRO A 340 6.56 7.64 10.88
C PRO A 340 6.91 6.26 10.33
N LEU A 341 7.91 5.61 10.89
CA LEU A 341 8.41 4.31 10.48
C LEU A 341 8.75 3.47 11.70
N THR A 342 8.23 2.26 11.71
CA THR A 342 8.49 1.30 12.78
C THR A 342 8.89 -0.04 12.16
N LEU A 343 10.06 -0.54 12.55
CA LEU A 343 10.53 -1.86 12.20
C LEU A 343 10.79 -2.64 13.48
N TRP A 344 10.11 -3.76 13.67
CA TRP A 344 10.48 -4.73 14.71
C TRP A 344 10.19 -6.15 14.28
N ILE A 345 11.00 -7.09 14.78
CA ILE A 345 10.79 -8.51 14.52
C ILE A 345 10.65 -9.29 15.82
N LYS A 346 9.91 -10.39 15.74
CA LYS A 346 9.77 -11.40 16.79
C LYS A 346 10.45 -12.72 16.39
N PRO A 347 10.65 -13.67 17.34
CA PRO A 347 11.32 -14.94 17.08
C PRO A 347 10.82 -15.66 15.83
N GLY A 348 11.75 -16.29 15.10
CA GLY A 348 11.51 -16.95 13.81
C GLY A 348 11.81 -16.05 12.60
N ASN A 349 11.94 -14.74 12.81
CA ASN A 349 12.18 -13.79 11.71
C ASN A 349 13.57 -13.15 11.80
N THR A 350 14.11 -12.78 10.65
CA THR A 350 15.39 -12.08 10.51
C THR A 350 15.20 -10.80 9.70
N VAL A 351 16.12 -9.84 9.85
CA VAL A 351 16.18 -8.65 9.00
C VAL A 351 17.54 -8.56 8.35
N GLY A 352 17.55 -8.49 7.03
CA GLY A 352 18.75 -8.25 6.23
C GLY A 352 18.96 -6.76 5.99
N ARG A 353 18.90 -6.34 4.72
CA ARG A 353 19.11 -4.95 4.31
C ARG A 353 17.81 -4.17 4.23
N VAL A 354 17.74 -3.04 4.92
CA VAL A 354 16.65 -2.05 4.82
C VAL A 354 17.25 -0.67 4.56
N THR A 355 16.81 -0.02 3.51
CA THR A 355 17.24 1.34 3.15
C THR A 355 16.03 2.27 3.13
N VAL A 356 16.14 3.39 3.85
CA VAL A 356 15.20 4.50 3.82
C VAL A 356 15.92 5.71 3.25
N ASN A 357 15.45 6.23 2.11
CA ASN A 357 16.07 7.33 1.41
C ASN A 357 15.06 8.40 0.98
N GLY A 358 15.16 9.60 1.52
CA GLY A 358 14.23 10.68 1.18
C GLY A 358 12.90 10.55 1.91
N LEU A 359 12.92 10.35 3.22
CA LEU A 359 11.72 10.40 4.07
C LEU A 359 11.55 11.81 4.66
N ASN A 360 10.41 12.43 4.40
CA ASN A 360 10.01 13.70 4.98
C ASN A 360 8.73 13.53 5.82
N ALA A 361 8.80 13.75 7.14
CA ALA A 361 7.65 13.60 8.03
C ALA A 361 7.43 14.87 8.85
N THR A 362 6.17 15.31 8.99
CA THR A 362 5.78 16.45 9.81
C THR A 362 4.58 16.13 10.68
N GLY A 363 4.52 16.72 11.88
CA GLY A 363 3.45 16.46 12.84
C GLY A 363 3.44 15.01 13.32
N VAL A 364 4.61 14.46 13.65
CA VAL A 364 4.72 13.14 14.28
C VAL A 364 4.42 13.31 15.77
N TYR A 365 3.31 12.73 16.24
CA TYR A 365 2.77 13.15 17.53
C TYR A 365 2.84 12.13 18.68
N ARG A 366 3.37 10.91 18.47
CA ARG A 366 3.39 9.90 19.55
C ARG A 366 4.74 9.24 19.74
N SER A 367 5.36 8.74 18.69
CA SER A 367 6.50 7.84 18.80
C SER A 367 7.63 8.17 17.83
N ALA A 368 8.85 7.97 18.31
CA ALA A 368 10.04 7.93 17.48
C ALA A 368 9.91 6.90 16.36
N ALA A 369 10.72 7.04 15.31
CA ALA A 369 11.03 5.94 14.40
C ALA A 369 11.82 4.85 15.14
N SER A 370 11.62 3.57 14.78
CA SER A 370 12.35 2.51 15.47
C SER A 370 12.84 1.38 14.58
N VAL A 371 13.97 0.77 15.03
CA VAL A 371 14.56 -0.43 14.43
C VAL A 371 14.88 -1.38 15.58
N GLU A 372 14.12 -2.48 15.68
CA GLU A 372 14.18 -3.34 16.86
C GLU A 372 14.19 -4.82 16.50
N SER A 373 15.10 -5.59 17.06
CA SER A 373 14.94 -7.03 17.13
C SER A 373 14.58 -7.45 18.56
N TRP A 374 13.47 -8.17 18.64
CA TRP A 374 13.00 -8.91 19.83
C TRP A 374 13.11 -10.43 19.61
N ALA A 375 13.86 -10.80 18.57
CA ALA A 375 14.32 -12.15 18.29
C ALA A 375 15.78 -12.33 18.78
N ASP A 376 16.28 -13.57 18.71
CA ASP A 376 17.69 -13.85 19.04
C ASP A 376 18.64 -13.24 18.01
N ALA A 377 18.25 -13.24 16.73
CA ALA A 377 19.04 -12.64 15.66
C ALA A 377 18.91 -11.10 15.67
N PRO A 378 20.02 -10.35 15.57
CA PRO A 378 19.97 -8.90 15.40
C PRO A 378 19.44 -8.49 14.04
N VAL A 379 19.01 -7.23 13.92
CA VAL A 379 18.81 -6.59 12.61
C VAL A 379 20.19 -6.36 11.98
N THR A 380 20.40 -6.80 10.73
CA THR A 380 21.75 -6.82 10.16
C THR A 380 22.21 -5.44 9.70
N ASN A 381 21.46 -4.78 8.79
CA ASN A 381 21.89 -3.51 8.21
C ASN A 381 20.73 -2.60 7.87
N VAL A 382 20.66 -1.43 8.52
CA VAL A 382 19.67 -0.41 8.23
C VAL A 382 20.33 0.92 7.94
N VAL A 383 19.92 1.55 6.84
CA VAL A 383 20.44 2.87 6.43
C VAL A 383 19.29 3.86 6.33
N PHE A 384 19.41 4.99 7.04
CA PHE A 384 18.57 6.17 6.86
C PHE A 384 19.38 7.26 6.17
N ARG A 385 18.93 7.72 5.00
CA ARG A 385 19.61 8.72 4.18
C ARG A 385 18.62 9.80 3.73
N ASN A 386 19.05 11.07 3.77
CA ASN A 386 18.22 12.20 3.33
C ASN A 386 16.85 12.24 4.06
N VAL A 387 16.88 12.16 5.40
CA VAL A 387 15.67 12.06 6.22
C VAL A 387 15.44 13.37 6.98
N SER A 388 14.21 13.91 6.91
CA SER A 388 13.79 15.05 7.70
C SER A 388 12.51 14.73 8.45
N MET A 389 12.54 14.81 9.79
CA MET A 389 11.34 14.53 10.59
C MET A 389 11.12 15.59 11.66
N GLU A 390 9.88 16.06 11.76
CA GLU A 390 9.41 16.97 12.79
C GLU A 390 8.43 16.25 13.72
N PHE A 391 8.73 16.31 15.00
CA PHE A 391 7.94 15.70 16.07
C PHE A 391 7.24 16.78 16.89
N ASP A 392 6.09 16.45 17.47
CA ASP A 392 5.40 17.36 18.40
C ASP A 392 6.24 17.62 19.65
N GLY A 393 7.04 16.65 20.09
CA GLY A 393 7.84 16.74 21.29
C GLY A 393 7.03 16.75 22.59
N GLY A 394 7.55 17.42 23.62
CA GLY A 394 6.88 17.57 24.93
C GLY A 394 7.14 16.43 25.93
N GLY A 395 8.04 15.50 25.59
CA GLY A 395 8.41 14.39 26.48
C GLY A 395 9.26 14.85 27.67
N GLN A 396 9.15 14.13 28.80
CA GLN A 396 9.87 14.40 30.03
C GLN A 396 11.05 13.41 30.18
N ALA A 397 12.11 13.81 30.88
CA ALA A 397 13.33 13.01 31.06
C ALA A 397 13.06 11.63 31.71
N GLU A 398 12.08 11.54 32.60
CA GLU A 398 11.70 10.30 33.26
C GLU A 398 11.17 9.23 32.31
N GLN A 399 10.64 9.66 31.15
CA GLN A 399 10.12 8.74 30.12
C GLN A 399 11.24 8.05 29.32
N ALA A 400 12.47 8.51 29.43
CA ALA A 400 13.65 7.90 28.81
C ALA A 400 14.21 6.68 29.59
N ARG A 401 13.63 6.33 30.73
CA ARG A 401 14.18 5.28 31.61
C ARG A 401 13.81 3.88 31.16
N PRO A 402 14.78 2.95 31.05
CA PRO A 402 14.50 1.51 30.87
C PRO A 402 13.80 0.89 32.10
N PRO A 403 13.15 -0.30 31.97
CA PRO A 403 13.17 -1.15 30.77
C PRO A 403 12.14 -0.74 29.73
N VAL A 404 12.53 -0.81 28.45
CA VAL A 404 11.60 -0.60 27.33
C VAL A 404 10.76 -1.86 27.15
N LYS A 405 9.45 -1.70 27.15
CA LYS A 405 8.53 -2.83 26.91
C LYS A 405 8.61 -3.27 25.45
N GLY A 406 8.56 -4.58 25.22
CA GLY A 406 8.47 -5.15 23.88
C GLY A 406 7.23 -4.66 23.13
N PRO A 407 7.25 -4.73 21.77
CA PRO A 407 6.14 -4.27 20.97
C PRO A 407 4.92 -5.18 21.10
N GLY A 408 3.74 -4.54 21.08
CA GLY A 408 2.46 -5.18 20.84
C GLY A 408 2.23 -5.40 19.35
N VAL A 409 1.03 -5.06 18.88
CA VAL A 409 0.68 -5.09 17.45
C VAL A 409 0.66 -3.69 16.83
N ASP A 410 0.56 -2.64 17.62
CA ASP A 410 0.55 -1.25 17.16
C ASP A 410 1.80 -0.51 17.65
N SER A 411 2.11 0.63 17.03
CA SER A 411 3.17 1.52 17.49
C SER A 411 2.90 2.00 18.91
N ARG A 412 3.96 2.14 19.70
CA ARG A 412 3.91 2.53 21.10
C ARG A 412 4.83 3.71 21.38
N SER A 413 4.59 4.41 22.47
CA SER A 413 5.52 5.43 22.96
C SER A 413 6.90 4.81 23.25
N LEU A 414 7.93 5.48 22.85
CA LEU A 414 9.34 5.06 22.99
C LEU A 414 10.09 6.03 23.90
N PRO A 415 11.21 5.60 24.50
CA PRO A 415 11.97 6.42 25.42
C PRO A 415 12.80 7.54 24.75
N ALA A 416 12.95 7.49 23.43
CA ALA A 416 13.54 8.54 22.61
C ALA A 416 12.45 9.27 21.82
N TRP A 417 12.76 10.51 21.39
CA TRP A 417 11.79 11.24 20.58
C TRP A 417 12.04 11.12 19.06
N GLY A 418 13.30 10.94 18.62
CA GLY A 418 13.68 10.82 17.21
C GLY A 418 13.78 9.38 16.74
N PHE A 419 14.75 8.61 17.29
CA PHE A 419 14.99 7.22 16.93
C PHE A 419 15.20 6.31 18.13
N TYR A 420 14.74 5.07 18.00
CA TYR A 420 15.05 3.98 18.93
C TYR A 420 15.60 2.78 18.17
N ALA A 421 16.79 2.31 18.55
CA ALA A 421 17.45 1.14 17.97
C ALA A 421 17.70 0.08 19.04
N ARG A 422 17.37 -1.18 18.77
CA ARG A 422 17.59 -2.29 19.68
C ARG A 422 18.05 -3.55 18.97
N ASN A 423 19.14 -4.16 19.46
CA ASN A 423 19.70 -5.39 18.93
C ASN A 423 19.94 -5.31 17.41
N VAL A 424 20.90 -4.46 17.02
CA VAL A 424 21.22 -4.14 15.61
C VAL A 424 22.71 -4.34 15.37
N GLU A 425 23.08 -4.99 14.26
CA GLU A 425 24.49 -5.10 13.88
C GLU A 425 25.05 -3.77 13.38
N GLN A 426 24.36 -3.18 12.39
CA GLN A 426 24.76 -1.87 11.86
C GLN A 426 23.54 -1.01 11.57
N ILE A 427 23.56 0.22 12.06
CA ILE A 427 22.63 1.28 11.70
C ILE A 427 23.39 2.54 11.30
N THR A 428 23.04 3.11 10.17
CA THR A 428 23.70 4.28 9.59
C THR A 428 22.68 5.39 9.34
N PHE A 429 23.04 6.60 9.75
CA PHE A 429 22.29 7.83 9.51
C PHE A 429 23.14 8.78 8.67
N GLU A 430 22.69 9.14 7.47
CA GLU A 430 23.37 10.04 6.55
C GLU A 430 22.43 11.20 6.15
N ASP A 431 22.84 12.44 6.41
CA ASP A 431 22.01 13.64 6.20
C ASP A 431 20.60 13.51 6.82
N VAL A 432 20.58 13.38 8.14
CA VAL A 432 19.36 13.25 8.92
C VAL A 432 19.11 14.53 9.72
N ARG A 433 17.92 15.09 9.63
CA ARG A 433 17.49 16.28 10.36
C ARG A 433 16.24 16.01 11.17
N LEU A 434 16.31 16.22 12.46
CA LEU A 434 15.23 15.98 13.39
C LEU A 434 14.89 17.26 14.15
N SER A 435 13.61 17.59 14.23
CA SER A 435 13.14 18.75 14.98
C SER A 435 11.95 18.41 15.87
N CYS A 436 11.76 19.19 16.90
CA CYS A 436 10.58 19.18 17.76
C CYS A 436 9.90 20.54 17.76
N THR A 437 8.57 20.58 17.71
CA THR A 437 7.79 21.81 17.86
C THR A 437 7.71 22.28 19.33
N LYS A 438 7.80 21.34 20.28
CA LYS A 438 7.88 21.58 21.72
C LYS A 438 9.19 21.00 22.24
N GLU A 439 9.75 21.59 23.28
CA GLU A 439 10.92 21.02 23.96
C GLU A 439 10.62 19.58 24.39
N ASP A 440 11.56 18.67 24.10
CA ASP A 440 11.48 17.26 24.51
C ASP A 440 12.75 16.90 25.28
N PHE A 441 12.59 16.52 26.54
CA PHE A 441 13.70 16.25 27.45
C PHE A 441 14.19 14.78 27.37
N ARG A 442 13.62 13.97 26.49
CA ARG A 442 14.13 12.63 26.20
C ARG A 442 15.31 12.73 25.23
N PRO A 443 16.19 11.71 25.14
CA PRO A 443 17.23 11.67 24.11
C PRO A 443 16.61 11.66 22.71
N VAL A 444 17.31 12.27 21.74
CA VAL A 444 16.91 12.21 20.33
C VAL A 444 17.08 10.81 19.77
N LEU A 445 18.11 10.10 20.21
CA LEU A 445 18.41 8.73 19.81
C LEU A 445 18.71 7.89 21.05
N MET A 446 18.05 6.75 21.17
CA MET A 446 18.43 5.71 22.12
C MET A 446 18.82 4.44 21.35
N ALA A 447 20.02 3.92 21.66
CA ALA A 447 20.54 2.68 21.08
C ALA A 447 20.90 1.69 22.21
N ASP A 448 20.34 0.46 22.11
CA ASP A 448 20.57 -0.62 23.06
C ASP A 448 21.03 -1.88 22.31
N ASN A 449 22.22 -2.36 22.64
CA ASN A 449 22.86 -3.51 22.00
C ASN A 449 23.03 -3.33 20.49
N VAL A 450 23.80 -2.30 20.09
CA VAL A 450 24.10 -1.99 18.68
C VAL A 450 25.60 -2.18 18.46
N LYS A 451 26.00 -3.04 17.50
CA LYS A 451 27.41 -3.30 17.24
C LYS A 451 28.10 -2.10 16.58
N ARG A 452 27.41 -1.45 15.62
CA ARG A 452 27.93 -0.29 14.92
C ARG A 452 26.85 0.76 14.68
N LEU A 453 27.12 1.99 15.11
CA LEU A 453 26.31 3.18 14.92
C LEU A 453 27.12 4.22 14.14
N ASP A 454 26.70 4.55 12.92
CA ASP A 454 27.32 5.58 12.10
C ASP A 454 26.39 6.79 12.01
N LEU A 455 26.86 7.98 12.42
CA LEU A 455 26.15 9.26 12.36
C LEU A 455 26.93 10.22 11.48
N ASP A 456 26.46 10.47 10.27
CA ASP A 456 27.04 11.40 9.31
C ASP A 456 26.03 12.51 8.97
N SER A 457 26.44 13.76 9.23
CA SER A 457 25.55 14.91 9.05
C SER A 457 24.21 14.75 9.80
N PHE A 458 24.30 14.26 11.04
CA PHE A 458 23.13 14.03 11.91
C PHE A 458 22.84 15.29 12.73
N ARG A 459 21.72 15.96 12.43
CA ARG A 459 21.29 17.23 13.00
C ARG A 459 19.99 17.08 13.78
N PHE A 460 19.87 17.77 14.90
CA PHE A 460 18.65 17.76 15.70
C PHE A 460 18.44 19.03 16.51
N THR A 461 17.19 19.32 16.89
CA THR A 461 16.88 20.42 17.81
C THR A 461 17.46 20.11 19.18
N ARG A 462 18.38 20.97 19.64
CA ARG A 462 18.93 20.88 20.99
C ARG A 462 17.99 21.53 21.99
N VAL A 463 17.75 20.83 23.10
CA VAL A 463 16.95 21.35 24.21
C VAL A 463 17.92 21.65 25.37
N PRO A 464 17.92 22.88 25.90
CA PRO A 464 18.71 23.22 27.09
C PRO A 464 18.37 22.29 28.27
N GLY A 465 19.40 21.81 28.97
CA GLY A 465 19.21 20.89 30.12
C GLY A 465 19.21 19.39 29.75
N VAL A 466 19.16 19.01 28.49
CA VAL A 466 19.41 17.65 28.06
C VAL A 466 20.93 17.41 27.93
N ALA A 467 21.52 16.82 28.93
CA ALA A 467 22.97 16.58 28.97
C ALA A 467 23.42 15.50 27.97
N GLU A 468 22.60 14.46 27.79
CA GLU A 468 22.87 13.30 26.94
C GLU A 468 21.82 13.18 25.83
N PRO A 469 22.02 13.84 24.68
CA PRO A 469 21.09 13.72 23.55
C PRO A 469 21.10 12.33 22.92
N LEU A 470 22.18 11.56 23.08
CA LEU A 470 22.27 10.15 22.70
C LEU A 470 22.36 9.30 23.97
N LEU A 471 21.43 8.36 24.15
CA LEU A 471 21.50 7.36 25.21
C LEU A 471 21.96 6.02 24.62
N LEU A 472 23.22 5.67 24.86
CA LEU A 472 23.89 4.52 24.25
C LEU A 472 24.18 3.45 25.30
N THR A 473 23.62 2.26 25.15
CA THR A 473 23.83 1.11 26.04
C THR A 473 24.32 -0.07 25.22
N ASN A 474 25.46 -0.64 25.59
CA ASN A 474 26.10 -1.76 24.89
C ASN A 474 26.29 -1.47 23.38
N VAL A 475 26.82 -0.28 23.07
CA VAL A 475 27.14 0.10 21.69
C VAL A 475 28.61 -0.13 21.44
N GLY A 476 28.95 -0.98 20.46
CA GLY A 476 30.33 -1.40 20.23
C GLY A 476 31.21 -0.33 19.57
N MET A 477 30.72 0.24 18.46
CA MET A 477 31.44 1.27 17.69
C MET A 477 30.51 2.42 17.37
N VAL A 478 30.94 3.65 17.61
CA VAL A 478 30.24 4.87 17.25
C VAL A 478 31.12 5.72 16.35
N ASN A 479 30.71 5.98 15.14
CA ASN A 479 31.38 6.86 14.21
C ASN A 479 30.59 8.16 14.06
N LEU A 480 31.23 9.29 14.34
CA LEU A 480 30.65 10.62 14.27
C LEU A 480 31.35 11.43 13.18
N ARG A 481 30.65 11.86 12.17
CA ARG A 481 31.13 12.78 11.15
C ARG A 481 30.13 13.90 10.96
N ASP A 482 30.55 15.12 11.21
CA ASP A 482 29.70 16.32 11.04
C ASP A 482 28.34 16.17 11.74
N ALA A 483 28.32 15.69 12.98
CA ALA A 483 27.10 15.46 13.76
C ALA A 483 26.97 16.46 14.90
N ASP A 484 25.73 16.85 15.25
CA ASP A 484 25.42 17.76 16.37
C ASP A 484 25.61 17.11 17.76
N VAL A 485 26.46 16.13 17.86
CA VAL A 485 26.75 15.41 19.08
C VAL A 485 28.04 15.96 19.68
N PRO A 486 28.07 16.32 20.98
CA PRO A 486 29.32 16.65 21.64
C PRO A 486 30.31 15.48 21.50
N ARG A 487 31.54 15.75 21.06
CA ARG A 487 32.63 14.74 21.16
C ARG A 487 32.89 14.53 22.64
N THR A 488 32.28 13.51 23.21
CA THR A 488 32.74 12.98 24.47
C THR A 488 34.01 12.18 24.16
N ASP A 489 35.15 12.63 24.66
CA ASP A 489 36.34 11.82 24.64
C ASP A 489 35.98 10.45 25.19
N ALA A 490 36.15 9.44 24.34
CA ALA A 490 35.87 8.04 24.69
C ALA A 490 36.71 7.69 25.93
N ARG A 491 36.05 7.48 27.06
CA ARG A 491 36.65 6.87 28.23
C ARG A 491 36.42 5.37 28.25
#